data_c3b9f164bd503fb20ce130cc33474966
#
_entry.id   c3b9f164bd503fb20ce130cc33474966
#
_cell.length_a   1.000
_cell.length_b   1.000
_cell.length_c   1.000
_cell.angle_alpha   90.00
_cell.angle_beta   90.00
_cell.angle_gamma   90.00
#
_symmetry.space_group_name_H-M   'P 1'
#
loop_
_entity.id
_entity.type
_entity.pdbx_description
1 polymer ?
#
loop_
_entity_poly.entity_id
_entity_poly.type
_entity_poly.pdbx_seq_one_letter_code
_entity_poly.pdbx_strand_id
1 'polypeptide(L)'
;MLNGRVGEDEVLLLLSGERIFAVGAYCTHYHAPLIDGFVGDGAVRCPWHHAAFDISTGEALRAPAFAPLSCWDVERQGDRIFVRKRRQPVNRAPTIARSEASPNNIVIIGGGAAGFAAAERLRREGYDGGIVMLSDDADSPIDRPNLSKDYLAGNAPQEWLPLGSESFYAEHDIQLRLGVHVASLDPKSREITLGDGERLSYDRLLLATGAEPIRLSMPGADLPHVRTLRSLADCREINKRAQAGARAVVVGASFIGLEVAASLRARGIEVHVVAPERRPMERVLGPQIGDFVRRLHEEHGVVFHLDDIAIAIDEFHVSLRSGSRLDVDLVICGVGVRPRLELAQAAGLTIERGVVVDAFLETSASGVFAAGDIARWPDRHSGKHIRVEHWNVAERQGQTAALNMLGARQPFTAIPFFWSQHYDVVINYVGHAEAWDEIEIEGDLAARDCLLRYKEKGRTLAVASIFRDIENLRAEIAMERAIA
;
A
#
# COMPACT_ATOMS: atom_id res chain seq x y z
N MET A 1 2.36 -15.49 -24.16
CA MET A 1 1.08 -15.58 -23.43
C MET A 1 -0.06 -15.59 -24.42
N LEU A 2 -1.14 -16.32 -24.13
CA LEU A 2 -2.34 -16.39 -24.97
C LEU A 2 -3.59 -16.51 -24.11
N ASN A 3 -4.57 -15.62 -24.28
CA ASN A 3 -5.87 -15.73 -23.62
C ASN A 3 -6.78 -16.72 -24.32
N GLY A 4 -7.57 -17.45 -23.55
CA GLY A 4 -8.58 -18.38 -23.99
C GLY A 4 -9.70 -18.57 -22.97
N ARG A 5 -10.62 -19.50 -23.26
CA ARG A 5 -11.74 -19.84 -22.34
C ARG A 5 -11.86 -21.35 -22.16
N VAL A 6 -12.21 -21.74 -20.94
CA VAL A 6 -12.57 -23.13 -20.59
C VAL A 6 -13.94 -23.10 -19.90
N GLY A 7 -14.99 -23.42 -20.65
CA GLY A 7 -16.34 -23.15 -20.20
C GLY A 7 -16.58 -21.64 -20.06
N GLU A 8 -16.94 -21.21 -18.86
CA GLU A 8 -17.11 -19.79 -18.51
C GLU A 8 -15.85 -19.13 -17.98
N ASP A 9 -14.83 -19.90 -17.59
CA ASP A 9 -13.60 -19.40 -17.03
C ASP A 9 -12.69 -18.81 -18.12
N GLU A 10 -12.17 -17.60 -17.90
CA GLU A 10 -11.12 -17.01 -18.72
C GLU A 10 -9.75 -17.47 -18.25
N VAL A 11 -8.96 -17.98 -19.17
CA VAL A 11 -7.71 -18.68 -18.89
C VAL A 11 -6.56 -18.08 -19.69
N LEU A 12 -5.44 -17.88 -19.02
CA LEU A 12 -4.18 -17.45 -19.62
C LEU A 12 -3.24 -18.64 -19.80
N LEU A 13 -2.87 -18.94 -21.05
CA LEU A 13 -1.82 -19.88 -21.36
C LEU A 13 -0.46 -19.19 -21.32
N LEU A 14 0.48 -19.79 -20.61
CA LEU A 14 1.83 -19.29 -20.37
C LEU A 14 2.84 -20.30 -20.88
N LEU A 15 3.83 -19.84 -21.65
CA LEU A 15 5.00 -20.63 -22.03
C LEU A 15 6.18 -20.19 -21.15
N SER A 16 6.78 -21.15 -20.44
CA SER A 16 8.01 -20.93 -19.66
C SER A 16 8.99 -22.08 -19.95
N GLY A 17 10.08 -21.76 -20.63
CA GLY A 17 10.93 -22.76 -21.25
C GLY A 17 10.13 -23.56 -22.29
N GLU A 18 10.15 -24.89 -22.17
CA GLU A 18 9.40 -25.83 -23.06
C GLU A 18 8.02 -26.21 -22.44
N ARG A 19 7.71 -25.76 -21.24
CA ARG A 19 6.48 -26.13 -20.52
C ARG A 19 5.39 -25.08 -20.70
N ILE A 20 4.17 -25.57 -20.85
CA ILE A 20 2.96 -24.74 -20.97
C ILE A 20 2.15 -24.90 -19.69
N PHE A 21 1.70 -23.76 -19.18
CA PHE A 21 0.85 -23.65 -17.99
C PHE A 21 -0.45 -22.95 -18.35
N ALA A 22 -1.51 -23.26 -17.61
CA ALA A 22 -2.81 -22.60 -17.74
C ALA A 22 -3.24 -22.08 -16.36
N VAL A 23 -3.41 -20.78 -16.24
CA VAL A 23 -3.82 -20.09 -15.01
C VAL A 23 -5.00 -19.16 -15.28
N GLY A 24 -5.68 -18.66 -14.23
CA GLY A 24 -6.70 -17.62 -14.37
C GLY A 24 -6.15 -16.38 -15.10
N ALA A 25 -6.95 -15.77 -15.97
CA ALA A 25 -6.52 -14.69 -16.84
C ALA A 25 -6.34 -13.35 -16.09
N TYR A 26 -6.91 -13.21 -14.90
CA TYR A 26 -6.94 -11.96 -14.15
C TYR A 26 -6.26 -12.05 -12.79
N CYS A 27 -5.60 -10.96 -12.41
CA CYS A 27 -5.04 -10.78 -11.08
C CYS A 27 -6.13 -10.83 -10.01
N THR A 28 -5.89 -11.56 -8.92
CA THR A 28 -6.85 -11.70 -7.81
C THR A 28 -6.93 -10.47 -6.90
N HIS A 29 -6.10 -9.45 -7.12
CA HIS A 29 -6.18 -8.18 -6.41
C HIS A 29 -7.30 -7.29 -6.98
N TYR A 30 -7.07 -6.60 -8.11
CA TYR A 30 -8.02 -5.68 -8.75
C TYR A 30 -8.41 -6.09 -10.16
N HIS A 31 -8.40 -7.38 -10.47
CA HIS A 31 -8.82 -7.94 -11.76
C HIS A 31 -8.06 -7.42 -13.00
N ALA A 32 -6.79 -6.97 -12.83
CA ALA A 32 -5.96 -6.60 -13.96
C ALA A 32 -5.73 -7.79 -14.90
N PRO A 33 -5.76 -7.60 -16.23
CA PRO A 33 -5.49 -8.66 -17.20
C PRO A 33 -4.01 -9.07 -17.15
N LEU A 34 -3.73 -10.31 -16.80
CA LEU A 34 -2.36 -10.83 -16.68
C LEU A 34 -1.67 -11.04 -18.03
N ILE A 35 -2.42 -11.02 -19.15
CA ILE A 35 -1.86 -11.06 -20.50
C ILE A 35 -0.94 -9.86 -20.78
N ASP A 36 -1.23 -8.70 -20.15
CA ASP A 36 -0.44 -7.48 -20.28
C ASP A 36 0.74 -7.43 -19.29
N GLY A 37 0.91 -8.48 -18.49
CA GLY A 37 1.94 -8.59 -17.48
C GLY A 37 3.26 -9.19 -17.99
N PHE A 38 4.09 -9.62 -17.06
CA PHE A 38 5.40 -10.19 -17.32
C PHE A 38 5.49 -11.63 -16.80
N VAL A 39 6.05 -12.53 -17.62
CA VAL A 39 6.35 -13.92 -17.23
C VAL A 39 7.87 -14.11 -17.15
N GLY A 40 8.33 -14.56 -16.01
CA GLY A 40 9.74 -14.84 -15.77
C GLY A 40 9.95 -15.47 -14.40
N ASP A 41 11.06 -16.16 -14.23
CA ASP A 41 11.48 -16.76 -12.95
C ASP A 41 10.40 -17.66 -12.30
N GLY A 42 9.61 -18.39 -13.14
CA GLY A 42 8.54 -19.27 -12.68
C GLY A 42 7.25 -18.54 -12.22
N ALA A 43 7.17 -17.25 -12.42
CA ALA A 43 6.02 -16.44 -12.00
C ALA A 43 5.41 -15.63 -13.16
N VAL A 44 4.12 -15.31 -13.04
CA VAL A 44 3.48 -14.24 -13.78
C VAL A 44 3.28 -13.03 -12.86
N ARG A 45 3.68 -11.84 -13.31
CA ARG A 45 3.58 -10.59 -12.56
C ARG A 45 2.53 -9.68 -13.17
N CYS A 46 1.66 -9.16 -12.31
CA CYS A 46 0.60 -8.22 -12.68
C CYS A 46 1.19 -6.86 -13.08
N PRO A 47 0.72 -6.24 -14.17
CA PRO A 47 1.27 -4.96 -14.62
C PRO A 47 0.82 -3.78 -13.74
N TRP A 48 -0.36 -3.87 -13.06
CA TRP A 48 -0.91 -2.72 -12.35
C TRP A 48 -0.21 -2.47 -11.00
N HIS A 49 -0.18 -3.48 -10.11
CA HIS A 49 0.34 -3.30 -8.75
C HIS A 49 1.44 -4.31 -8.40
N HIS A 50 2.03 -4.94 -9.42
CA HIS A 50 3.21 -5.81 -9.33
C HIS A 50 3.04 -7.03 -8.40
N ALA A 51 1.80 -7.52 -8.21
CA ALA A 51 1.56 -8.82 -7.60
C ALA A 51 2.21 -9.92 -8.43
N ALA A 52 2.67 -10.99 -7.80
CA ALA A 52 3.31 -12.11 -8.49
C ALA A 52 2.65 -13.43 -8.10
N PHE A 53 2.47 -14.31 -9.09
CA PHE A 53 1.85 -15.62 -8.92
C PHE A 53 2.73 -16.71 -9.51
N ASP A 54 2.89 -17.82 -8.81
CA ASP A 54 3.55 -19.03 -9.32
C ASP A 54 2.73 -19.61 -10.48
N ILE A 55 3.35 -19.79 -11.64
CA ILE A 55 2.63 -20.26 -12.83
C ILE A 55 2.28 -21.75 -12.76
N SER A 56 2.90 -22.52 -11.88
CA SER A 56 2.67 -23.96 -11.73
C SER A 56 1.61 -24.27 -10.69
N THR A 57 1.50 -23.48 -9.64
CA THR A 57 0.56 -23.72 -8.52
C THR A 57 -0.57 -22.70 -8.45
N GLY A 58 -0.40 -21.52 -9.06
CA GLY A 58 -1.29 -20.37 -8.93
C GLY A 58 -1.07 -19.57 -7.64
N GLU A 59 -0.17 -19.99 -6.74
CA GLU A 59 0.04 -19.33 -5.45
C GLU A 59 0.40 -17.86 -5.62
N ALA A 60 -0.21 -16.99 -4.81
CA ALA A 60 0.17 -15.59 -4.72
C ALA A 60 1.49 -15.44 -3.96
N LEU A 61 2.58 -15.24 -4.68
CA LEU A 61 3.94 -15.17 -4.14
C LEU A 61 4.22 -13.82 -3.47
N ARG A 62 3.58 -12.75 -3.94
CA ARG A 62 3.87 -11.37 -3.53
C ARG A 62 2.59 -10.54 -3.47
N ALA A 63 2.43 -9.81 -2.37
CA ALA A 63 1.41 -8.79 -2.24
C ALA A 63 1.48 -7.72 -3.36
N PRO A 64 0.32 -7.11 -3.72
CA PRO A 64 -0.92 -7.02 -2.94
C PRO A 64 -1.95 -8.14 -3.19
N ALA A 65 -1.66 -9.16 -3.97
CA ALA A 65 -2.54 -10.31 -4.10
C ALA A 65 -2.29 -11.32 -2.96
N PHE A 66 -3.36 -11.82 -2.36
CA PHE A 66 -3.34 -12.84 -1.30
C PHE A 66 -4.00 -14.15 -1.76
N ALA A 67 -5.04 -14.07 -2.58
CA ALA A 67 -5.70 -15.23 -3.13
C ALA A 67 -4.94 -15.83 -4.33
N PRO A 68 -4.88 -17.17 -4.47
CA PRO A 68 -4.22 -17.81 -5.60
C PRO A 68 -5.01 -17.67 -6.89
N LEU A 69 -4.33 -17.82 -8.03
CA LEU A 69 -4.98 -18.04 -9.33
C LEU A 69 -5.50 -19.46 -9.43
N SER A 70 -6.61 -19.63 -10.14
CA SER A 70 -7.03 -20.96 -10.59
C SER A 70 -6.01 -21.53 -11.56
N CYS A 71 -5.84 -22.86 -11.58
CA CYS A 71 -4.93 -23.56 -12.48
C CYS A 71 -5.65 -24.72 -13.18
N TRP A 72 -5.19 -25.06 -14.37
CA TRP A 72 -5.72 -26.18 -15.16
C TRP A 72 -4.60 -27.12 -15.61
N ASP A 73 -4.95 -28.39 -15.83
CA ASP A 73 -4.07 -29.33 -16.49
C ASP A 73 -3.96 -29.00 -17.97
N VAL A 74 -2.73 -29.07 -18.51
CA VAL A 74 -2.45 -28.81 -19.92
C VAL A 74 -1.88 -30.06 -20.55
N GLU A 75 -2.44 -30.44 -21.69
CA GLU A 75 -1.96 -31.58 -22.50
C GLU A 75 -1.57 -31.10 -23.90
N ARG A 76 -0.40 -31.48 -24.37
CA ARG A 76 0.04 -31.23 -25.74
C ARG A 76 -0.08 -32.49 -26.57
N GLN A 77 -0.79 -32.43 -27.69
CA GLN A 77 -0.94 -33.48 -28.67
C GLN A 77 -0.48 -32.96 -30.05
N GLY A 78 0.76 -33.25 -30.44
CA GLY A 78 1.36 -32.69 -31.64
C GLY A 78 1.43 -31.17 -31.57
N ASP A 79 0.76 -30.47 -32.51
CA ASP A 79 0.71 -29.02 -32.60
C ASP A 79 -0.48 -28.40 -31.86
N ARG A 80 -1.29 -29.24 -31.18
CA ARG A 80 -2.47 -28.77 -30.44
C ARG A 80 -2.21 -28.80 -28.94
N ILE A 81 -2.75 -27.78 -28.26
CA ILE A 81 -2.74 -27.63 -26.81
C ILE A 81 -4.18 -27.74 -26.32
N PHE A 82 -4.39 -28.59 -25.33
CA PHE A 82 -5.70 -28.80 -24.69
C PHE A 82 -5.60 -28.37 -23.23
N VAL A 83 -6.46 -27.46 -22.82
CA VAL A 83 -6.70 -27.15 -21.40
C VAL A 83 -7.77 -28.12 -20.91
N ARG A 84 -7.46 -28.88 -19.88
CA ARG A 84 -8.28 -29.98 -19.39
C ARG A 84 -9.01 -29.62 -18.10
N LYS A 85 -8.83 -30.41 -17.07
CA LYS A 85 -9.50 -30.26 -15.78
C LYS A 85 -8.91 -29.10 -14.97
N ARG A 86 -9.78 -28.32 -14.29
CA ARG A 86 -9.37 -27.39 -13.26
C ARG A 86 -8.74 -28.17 -12.10
N ARG A 87 -7.56 -27.74 -11.69
CA ARG A 87 -6.83 -28.37 -10.58
C ARG A 87 -7.39 -27.86 -9.25
N GLN A 88 -7.36 -28.73 -8.25
CA GLN A 88 -7.58 -28.27 -6.88
C GLN A 88 -6.41 -27.37 -6.45
N PRO A 89 -6.66 -26.33 -5.63
CA PRO A 89 -5.57 -25.54 -5.05
C PRO A 89 -4.56 -26.46 -4.37
N VAL A 90 -3.28 -26.22 -4.64
CA VAL A 90 -2.21 -26.97 -3.99
C VAL A 90 -2.00 -26.35 -2.61
N ASN A 91 -2.32 -27.08 -1.54
CA ASN A 91 -1.87 -26.70 -0.22
C ASN A 91 -0.35 -26.87 -0.20
N ARG A 92 0.38 -25.76 -0.17
CA ARG A 92 1.82 -25.78 -0.06
C ARG A 92 2.22 -26.41 1.27
N ALA A 93 3.17 -27.34 1.24
CA ALA A 93 3.82 -27.75 2.47
C ALA A 93 4.51 -26.53 3.12
N PRO A 94 4.51 -26.39 4.45
CA PRO A 94 5.20 -25.31 5.14
C PRO A 94 6.63 -25.18 4.65
N THR A 95 7.02 -23.97 4.26
CA THR A 95 8.39 -23.70 3.77
C THR A 95 9.40 -23.77 4.92
N ILE A 96 8.91 -23.56 6.15
CA ILE A 96 9.71 -23.53 7.36
C ILE A 96 9.29 -24.69 8.25
N ALA A 97 10.18 -25.64 8.47
CA ALA A 97 9.91 -26.76 9.37
C ALA A 97 9.80 -26.27 10.82
N ARG A 98 8.76 -26.70 11.52
CA ARG A 98 8.63 -26.43 12.96
C ARG A 98 9.78 -27.05 13.71
N SER A 99 10.36 -26.33 14.65
CA SER A 99 11.39 -26.76 15.58
C SER A 99 11.01 -26.41 17.02
N GLU A 100 11.74 -26.90 17.99
CA GLU A 100 11.56 -26.50 19.41
C GLU A 100 11.75 -25.00 19.63
N ALA A 101 12.49 -24.31 18.74
CA ALA A 101 12.70 -22.87 18.76
C ALA A 101 11.58 -22.07 18.07
N SER A 102 10.61 -22.74 17.46
CA SER A 102 9.45 -22.06 16.82
C SER A 102 8.60 -21.36 17.88
N PRO A 103 8.09 -20.13 17.59
CA PRO A 103 7.23 -19.43 18.54
C PRO A 103 5.92 -20.20 18.77
N ASN A 104 5.38 -20.12 19.98
CA ASN A 104 4.03 -20.62 20.28
C ASN A 104 2.98 -19.51 20.18
N ASN A 105 3.39 -18.25 20.42
CA ASN A 105 2.50 -17.10 20.41
C ASN A 105 3.15 -15.91 19.70
N ILE A 106 2.44 -15.39 18.69
CA ILE A 106 2.84 -14.20 17.93
C ILE A 106 1.80 -13.10 18.15
N VAL A 107 2.28 -11.92 18.55
CA VAL A 107 1.43 -10.73 18.70
C VAL A 107 1.76 -9.74 17.58
N ILE A 108 0.71 -9.23 16.91
CA ILE A 108 0.79 -8.22 15.86
C ILE A 108 0.09 -6.96 16.37
N ILE A 109 0.80 -5.84 16.46
CA ILE A 109 0.24 -4.55 16.86
C ILE A 109 0.03 -3.68 15.64
N GLY A 110 -1.21 -3.57 15.21
CA GLY A 110 -1.66 -2.80 14.04
C GLY A 110 -2.42 -3.65 13.03
N GLY A 111 -3.69 -3.29 12.77
CA GLY A 111 -4.61 -3.93 11.82
C GLY A 111 -4.52 -3.37 10.39
N GLY A 112 -3.38 -2.78 9.99
CA GLY A 112 -3.20 -2.26 8.63
C GLY A 112 -2.61 -3.27 7.65
N ALA A 113 -2.11 -2.78 6.50
CA ALA A 113 -1.51 -3.57 5.43
C ALA A 113 -0.46 -4.58 5.92
N ALA A 114 0.52 -4.11 6.71
CA ALA A 114 1.62 -4.96 7.19
C ALA A 114 1.13 -6.02 8.19
N GLY A 115 0.22 -5.64 9.11
CA GLY A 115 -0.32 -6.58 10.10
C GLY A 115 -1.16 -7.67 9.46
N PHE A 116 -2.07 -7.31 8.55
CA PHE A 116 -2.87 -8.27 7.80
C PHE A 116 -2.00 -9.22 6.97
N ALA A 117 -1.08 -8.67 6.18
CA ALA A 117 -0.18 -9.46 5.34
C ALA A 117 0.70 -10.41 6.15
N ALA A 118 1.12 -10.02 7.37
CA ALA A 118 1.86 -10.88 8.25
C ALA A 118 0.99 -12.02 8.82
N ALA A 119 -0.21 -11.72 9.30
CA ALA A 119 -1.13 -12.73 9.85
C ALA A 119 -1.54 -13.77 8.78
N GLU A 120 -1.89 -13.31 7.58
CA GLU A 120 -2.19 -14.17 6.45
C GLU A 120 -0.99 -15.04 6.08
N ARG A 121 0.20 -14.44 5.98
CA ARG A 121 1.41 -15.17 5.60
C ARG A 121 1.79 -16.23 6.64
N LEU A 122 1.67 -15.96 7.93
CA LEU A 122 1.91 -16.94 8.98
C LEU A 122 1.03 -18.18 8.79
N ARG A 123 -0.25 -18.00 8.57
CA ARG A 123 -1.17 -19.12 8.35
C ARG A 123 -0.92 -19.86 7.05
N ARG A 124 -0.61 -19.14 5.98
CA ARG A 124 -0.25 -19.75 4.69
C ARG A 124 1.03 -20.57 4.77
N GLU A 125 1.98 -20.21 5.63
CA GLU A 125 3.18 -21.00 5.91
C GLU A 125 2.95 -22.17 6.88
N GLY A 126 1.69 -22.42 7.28
CA GLY A 126 1.33 -23.52 8.16
C GLY A 126 1.68 -23.31 9.62
N TYR A 127 1.93 -22.05 10.04
CA TYR A 127 2.11 -21.76 11.48
C TYR A 127 0.82 -22.06 12.24
N ASP A 128 0.89 -22.95 13.21
CA ASP A 128 -0.24 -23.46 14.01
C ASP A 128 -0.29 -22.90 15.44
N GLY A 129 0.66 -22.05 15.83
CA GLY A 129 0.65 -21.35 17.12
C GLY A 129 -0.36 -20.20 17.19
N GLY A 130 -0.50 -19.58 18.36
CA GLY A 130 -1.42 -18.46 18.57
C GLY A 130 -1.03 -17.21 17.75
N ILE A 131 -1.98 -16.58 17.11
CA ILE A 131 -1.85 -15.25 16.49
C ILE A 131 -2.88 -14.33 17.13
N VAL A 132 -2.39 -13.27 17.78
CA VAL A 132 -3.22 -12.19 18.32
C VAL A 132 -2.90 -10.92 17.53
N MET A 133 -3.89 -10.39 16.82
CA MET A 133 -3.78 -9.13 16.06
C MET A 133 -4.59 -8.05 16.76
N LEU A 134 -3.94 -6.97 17.16
CA LEU A 134 -4.51 -5.85 17.91
C LEU A 134 -4.63 -4.64 17.00
N SER A 135 -5.79 -4.04 16.91
CA SER A 135 -6.05 -2.83 16.13
C SER A 135 -6.73 -1.78 16.99
N ASP A 136 -6.23 -0.54 16.91
CA ASP A 136 -6.86 0.64 17.51
C ASP A 136 -8.10 1.10 16.72
N ASP A 137 -8.19 0.72 15.43
CA ASP A 137 -9.37 0.93 14.60
C ASP A 137 -10.54 0.02 15.05
N ALA A 138 -11.75 0.55 15.01
CA ALA A 138 -12.97 -0.21 15.29
C ALA A 138 -13.44 -1.08 14.09
N ASP A 139 -12.96 -0.75 12.89
CA ASP A 139 -13.22 -1.52 11.68
C ASP A 139 -12.13 -2.58 11.47
N SER A 140 -12.49 -3.71 10.84
CA SER A 140 -11.55 -4.74 10.42
C SER A 140 -10.49 -4.18 9.46
N PRO A 141 -9.35 -4.86 9.25
CA PRO A 141 -8.37 -4.45 8.26
C PRO A 141 -8.99 -4.24 6.88
N ILE A 142 -8.75 -3.07 6.28
CA ILE A 142 -9.33 -2.64 5.01
C ILE A 142 -8.26 -2.24 4.02
N ASP A 143 -8.62 -2.26 2.73
CA ASP A 143 -7.89 -1.68 1.63
C ASP A 143 -7.97 -0.14 1.69
N ARG A 144 -7.00 0.49 2.40
CA ARG A 144 -6.96 1.94 2.58
C ARG A 144 -6.79 2.74 1.29
N PRO A 145 -6.03 2.30 0.30
CA PRO A 145 -5.95 3.01 -0.98
C PRO A 145 -7.31 3.35 -1.59
N ASN A 146 -8.30 2.51 -1.38
CA ASN A 146 -9.66 2.72 -1.88
C ASN A 146 -10.38 3.89 -1.19
N LEU A 147 -10.00 4.25 0.04
CA LEU A 147 -10.65 5.32 0.80
C LEU A 147 -10.49 6.71 0.19
N SER A 148 -9.41 6.95 -0.57
CA SER A 148 -9.19 8.22 -1.30
C SER A 148 -9.61 8.16 -2.77
N LYS A 149 -10.03 6.98 -3.26
CA LYS A 149 -10.33 6.68 -4.67
C LYS A 149 -11.80 6.25 -4.84
N ASP A 150 -12.01 5.03 -5.30
CA ASP A 150 -13.32 4.55 -5.74
C ASP A 150 -14.39 4.56 -4.64
N TYR A 151 -14.04 4.24 -3.40
CA TYR A 151 -15.00 4.31 -2.30
C TYR A 151 -15.43 5.75 -1.99
N LEU A 152 -14.49 6.70 -1.92
CA LEU A 152 -14.83 8.11 -1.73
C LEU A 152 -15.57 8.69 -2.94
N ALA A 153 -15.20 8.28 -4.15
CA ALA A 153 -15.88 8.69 -5.39
C ALA A 153 -17.30 8.12 -5.52
N GLY A 154 -17.65 7.09 -4.72
CA GLY A 154 -18.95 6.41 -4.76
C GLY A 154 -19.05 5.30 -5.81
N ASN A 155 -17.92 4.87 -6.37
CA ASN A 155 -17.84 3.81 -7.39
C ASN A 155 -17.67 2.41 -6.80
N ALA A 156 -17.17 2.29 -5.56
CA ALA A 156 -16.96 1.03 -4.86
C ALA A 156 -17.90 0.93 -3.64
N PRO A 157 -18.60 -0.19 -3.45
CA PRO A 157 -19.39 -0.45 -2.24
C PRO A 157 -18.46 -0.77 -1.05
N GLN A 158 -18.94 -0.54 0.17
CA GLN A 158 -18.14 -0.73 1.38
C GLN A 158 -17.70 -2.19 1.58
N GLU A 159 -18.47 -3.13 1.09
CA GLU A 159 -18.23 -4.58 1.17
C GLU A 159 -16.96 -5.03 0.44
N TRP A 160 -16.41 -4.20 -0.44
CA TRP A 160 -15.16 -4.49 -1.16
C TRP A 160 -13.91 -4.04 -0.39
N LEU A 161 -14.08 -3.27 0.69
CA LEU A 161 -12.95 -2.71 1.43
C LEU A 161 -12.23 -3.71 2.35
N PRO A 162 -12.90 -4.68 3.03
CA PRO A 162 -12.21 -5.59 3.92
C PRO A 162 -11.13 -6.41 3.21
N LEU A 163 -9.92 -6.46 3.78
CA LEU A 163 -8.83 -7.31 3.28
C LEU A 163 -9.11 -8.80 3.50
N GLY A 164 -9.84 -9.13 4.53
CA GLY A 164 -10.37 -10.46 4.83
C GLY A 164 -11.84 -10.38 5.19
N SER A 165 -12.64 -11.39 4.79
CA SER A 165 -14.04 -11.50 5.21
C SER A 165 -14.15 -11.64 6.73
N GLU A 166 -15.35 -11.44 7.30
CA GLU A 166 -15.56 -11.66 8.73
C GLU A 166 -15.20 -13.09 9.16
N SER A 167 -15.48 -14.09 8.31
CA SER A 167 -15.14 -15.48 8.57
C SER A 167 -13.66 -15.78 8.47
N PHE A 168 -12.90 -14.99 7.69
CA PHE A 168 -11.47 -15.22 7.42
C PHE A 168 -10.66 -15.39 8.71
N TYR A 169 -10.84 -14.50 9.68
CA TYR A 169 -10.05 -14.53 10.92
C TYR A 169 -10.38 -15.76 11.77
N ALA A 170 -11.65 -16.14 11.84
CA ALA A 170 -12.11 -17.33 12.56
C ALA A 170 -11.66 -18.64 11.86
N GLU A 171 -11.81 -18.73 10.54
CA GLU A 171 -11.41 -19.88 9.73
C GLU A 171 -9.90 -20.12 9.77
N HIS A 172 -9.11 -19.04 9.95
CA HIS A 172 -7.65 -19.10 10.04
C HIS A 172 -7.13 -19.02 11.48
N ASP A 173 -7.99 -19.15 12.48
CA ASP A 173 -7.61 -19.09 13.91
C ASP A 173 -6.74 -17.87 14.26
N ILE A 174 -7.10 -16.69 13.73
CA ILE A 174 -6.47 -15.39 14.02
C ILE A 174 -7.37 -14.64 14.99
N GLN A 175 -6.88 -14.41 16.20
CA GLN A 175 -7.58 -13.60 17.21
C GLN A 175 -7.45 -12.11 16.85
N LEU A 176 -8.38 -11.58 16.06
CA LEU A 176 -8.47 -10.15 15.76
C LEU A 176 -9.20 -9.42 16.89
N ARG A 177 -8.54 -8.42 17.51
CA ARG A 177 -9.12 -7.56 18.56
C ARG A 177 -9.14 -6.11 18.06
N LEU A 178 -10.32 -5.58 17.83
CA LEU A 178 -10.58 -4.22 17.33
C LEU A 178 -10.85 -3.25 18.46
N GLY A 179 -10.55 -1.96 18.25
CA GLY A 179 -10.71 -0.89 19.24
C GLY A 179 -9.78 -1.06 20.46
N VAL A 180 -8.66 -1.78 20.29
CA VAL A 180 -7.74 -2.09 21.37
C VAL A 180 -6.47 -1.26 21.25
N HIS A 181 -6.24 -0.40 22.23
CA HIS A 181 -5.02 0.38 22.34
C HIS A 181 -3.95 -0.38 23.13
N VAL A 182 -2.71 -0.42 22.62
CA VAL A 182 -1.56 -0.97 23.34
C VAL A 182 -0.83 0.17 24.06
N ALA A 183 -0.87 0.16 25.38
CA ALA A 183 -0.34 1.22 26.22
C ALA A 183 1.18 1.12 26.43
N SER A 184 1.74 -0.09 26.52
CA SER A 184 3.18 -0.28 26.70
C SER A 184 3.68 -1.60 26.11
N LEU A 185 4.98 -1.63 25.81
CA LEU A 185 5.74 -2.78 25.36
C LEU A 185 6.99 -2.91 26.22
N ASP A 186 7.18 -4.07 26.84
CA ASP A 186 8.44 -4.44 27.51
C ASP A 186 9.14 -5.58 26.73
N PRO A 187 10.17 -5.28 25.93
CA PRO A 187 10.89 -6.29 25.18
C PRO A 187 11.67 -7.28 26.06
N LYS A 188 12.01 -6.92 27.30
CA LYS A 188 12.80 -7.76 28.20
C LYS A 188 11.96 -8.88 28.78
N SER A 189 10.75 -8.56 29.27
CA SER A 189 9.80 -9.54 29.79
C SER A 189 9.00 -10.20 28.67
N ARG A 190 9.09 -9.70 27.41
CA ARG A 190 8.27 -10.10 26.27
C ARG A 190 6.78 -10.00 26.57
N GLU A 191 6.38 -8.84 27.04
CA GLU A 191 5.01 -8.56 27.44
C GLU A 191 4.55 -7.20 26.88
N ILE A 192 3.28 -7.13 26.52
CA ILE A 192 2.60 -5.86 26.23
C ILE A 192 1.50 -5.64 27.26
N THR A 193 1.18 -4.37 27.54
CA THR A 193 0.02 -3.99 28.35
C THR A 193 -0.98 -3.22 27.50
N LEU A 194 -2.23 -3.61 27.53
CA LEU A 194 -3.33 -2.94 26.86
C LEU A 194 -3.82 -1.73 27.66
N GLY A 195 -4.61 -0.86 27.01
CA GLY A 195 -5.14 0.35 27.64
C GLY A 195 -6.06 0.09 28.83
N ASP A 196 -6.69 -1.08 28.92
CA ASP A 196 -7.52 -1.55 30.04
C ASP A 196 -6.71 -2.22 31.18
N GLY A 197 -5.40 -2.38 30.99
CA GLY A 197 -4.50 -3.01 31.94
C GLY A 197 -4.28 -4.52 31.72
N GLU A 198 -4.95 -5.16 30.76
CA GLU A 198 -4.67 -6.55 30.40
C GLU A 198 -3.23 -6.70 29.90
N ARG A 199 -2.58 -7.80 30.27
CA ARG A 199 -1.20 -8.10 29.87
C ARG A 199 -1.17 -9.32 28.98
N LEU A 200 -0.44 -9.24 27.87
CA LEU A 200 -0.26 -10.33 26.92
C LEU A 200 1.23 -10.61 26.73
N SER A 201 1.62 -11.88 26.91
CA SER A 201 2.97 -12.33 26.60
C SER A 201 3.10 -12.75 25.13
N TYR A 202 4.31 -12.69 24.59
CA TYR A 202 4.61 -13.10 23.21
C TYR A 202 5.98 -13.78 23.11
N ASP A 203 6.12 -14.68 22.14
CA ASP A 203 7.43 -15.21 21.75
C ASP A 203 8.05 -14.35 20.62
N ARG A 204 7.20 -13.83 19.72
CA ARG A 204 7.55 -12.87 18.66
C ARG A 204 6.49 -11.77 18.61
N LEU A 205 6.93 -10.58 18.28
CA LEU A 205 6.05 -9.41 18.16
C LEU A 205 6.34 -8.64 16.87
N LEU A 206 5.28 -8.25 16.18
CA LEU A 206 5.35 -7.33 15.03
C LEU A 206 4.75 -5.97 15.39
N LEU A 207 5.56 -4.92 15.30
CA LEU A 207 5.10 -3.54 15.31
C LEU A 207 4.67 -3.14 13.89
N ALA A 208 3.38 -2.94 13.68
CA ALA A 208 2.76 -2.49 12.44
C ALA A 208 1.82 -1.30 12.68
N THR A 209 2.20 -0.41 13.60
CA THR A 209 1.37 0.71 14.09
C THR A 209 1.12 1.79 13.03
N GLY A 210 1.90 1.78 11.95
CA GLY A 210 1.71 2.65 10.80
C GLY A 210 1.97 4.12 11.09
N ALA A 211 1.19 5.00 10.47
CA ALA A 211 1.30 6.44 10.59
C ALA A 211 -0.06 7.08 10.84
N GLU A 212 -0.06 8.28 11.37
CA GLU A 212 -1.26 9.11 11.59
C GLU A 212 -1.20 10.40 10.78
N PRO A 213 -2.35 10.95 10.36
CA PRO A 213 -2.39 12.24 9.67
C PRO A 213 -1.88 13.37 10.56
N ILE A 214 -1.11 14.28 9.95
CA ILE A 214 -0.71 15.53 10.59
C ILE A 214 -1.94 16.43 10.70
N ARG A 215 -2.24 16.88 11.92
CA ARG A 215 -3.31 17.84 12.20
C ARG A 215 -2.79 19.26 12.03
N LEU A 216 -3.63 20.13 11.48
CA LEU A 216 -3.31 21.55 11.34
C LEU A 216 -3.30 22.20 12.73
N SER A 217 -2.36 23.15 12.90
CA SER A 217 -2.24 23.95 14.13
C SER A 217 -2.61 25.39 13.84
N MET A 218 -3.90 25.65 13.56
CA MET A 218 -4.43 26.98 13.30
C MET A 218 -5.83 27.13 13.92
N PRO A 219 -6.33 28.38 14.12
CA PRO A 219 -7.69 28.60 14.59
C PRO A 219 -8.71 27.87 13.70
N GLY A 220 -9.62 27.12 14.32
CA GLY A 220 -10.70 26.39 13.65
C GLY A 220 -10.31 25.01 13.10
N ALA A 221 -9.06 24.54 13.29
CA ALA A 221 -8.62 23.21 12.83
C ALA A 221 -9.39 22.04 13.47
N ASP A 222 -10.02 22.27 14.62
CA ASP A 222 -10.81 21.26 15.34
C ASP A 222 -12.31 21.33 15.07
N LEU A 223 -12.75 22.20 14.16
CA LEU A 223 -14.17 22.32 13.80
C LEU A 223 -14.73 21.03 13.19
N PRO A 224 -16.03 20.70 13.39
CA PRO A 224 -16.61 19.42 12.96
C PRO A 224 -16.60 19.15 11.46
N HIS A 225 -16.41 20.16 10.61
CA HIS A 225 -16.30 20.04 9.16
C HIS A 225 -14.83 19.94 8.66
N VAL A 226 -13.86 20.02 9.58
CA VAL A 226 -12.43 19.82 9.28
C VAL A 226 -12.08 18.36 9.54
N ARG A 227 -11.60 17.66 8.51
CA ARG A 227 -11.36 16.22 8.55
C ARG A 227 -9.96 15.86 8.00
N THR A 228 -9.46 14.78 8.48
CA THR A 228 -8.34 14.04 7.86
C THR A 228 -8.90 12.75 7.23
N LEU A 229 -8.13 12.09 6.38
CA LEU A 229 -8.50 10.79 5.82
C LEU A 229 -7.43 9.75 6.15
N ARG A 230 -7.78 8.77 6.99
CA ARG A 230 -6.89 7.64 7.32
C ARG A 230 -7.68 6.35 7.55
N SER A 231 -8.82 6.42 8.24
CA SER A 231 -9.66 5.29 8.61
C SER A 231 -10.95 5.25 7.79
N LEU A 232 -11.65 4.12 7.84
CA LEU A 232 -12.99 4.00 7.25
C LEU A 232 -13.98 4.93 7.95
N ALA A 233 -13.83 5.11 9.25
CA ALA A 233 -14.63 6.07 10.02
C ALA A 233 -14.44 7.50 9.51
N ASP A 234 -13.20 7.93 9.21
CA ASP A 234 -12.94 9.25 8.61
C ASP A 234 -13.64 9.37 7.25
N CYS A 235 -13.53 8.37 6.40
CA CYS A 235 -14.15 8.39 5.06
C CYS A 235 -15.68 8.44 5.14
N ARG A 236 -16.31 7.72 6.09
CA ARG A 236 -17.74 7.80 6.33
C ARG A 236 -18.18 9.21 6.75
N GLU A 237 -17.40 9.87 7.62
CA GLU A 237 -17.69 11.25 8.04
C GLU A 237 -17.51 12.25 6.89
N ILE A 238 -16.51 12.07 6.03
CA ILE A 238 -16.35 12.85 4.82
C ILE A 238 -17.56 12.63 3.89
N ASN A 239 -17.93 11.37 3.62
CA ASN A 239 -19.05 11.02 2.75
C ASN A 239 -20.41 11.62 3.20
N LYS A 240 -20.66 11.74 4.51
CA LYS A 240 -21.86 12.39 5.03
C LYS A 240 -21.96 13.86 4.64
N ARG A 241 -20.82 14.56 4.53
CA ARG A 241 -20.74 15.98 4.19
C ARG A 241 -20.54 16.25 2.70
N ALA A 242 -19.94 15.30 2.00
CA ALA A 242 -19.65 15.36 0.58
C ALA A 242 -20.92 15.12 -0.27
N GLN A 243 -21.90 16.01 -0.15
CA GLN A 243 -23.15 15.96 -0.89
C GLN A 243 -23.05 16.85 -2.16
N ALA A 244 -23.84 16.54 -3.17
CA ALA A 244 -23.86 17.32 -4.41
C ALA A 244 -24.12 18.81 -4.14
N GLY A 245 -23.29 19.67 -4.73
CA GLY A 245 -23.33 21.12 -4.53
C GLY A 245 -22.59 21.64 -3.27
N ALA A 246 -21.99 20.76 -2.48
CA ALA A 246 -21.10 21.17 -1.40
C ALA A 246 -19.79 21.76 -1.95
N ARG A 247 -19.15 22.61 -1.12
CA ARG A 247 -17.85 23.24 -1.41
C ARG A 247 -16.81 22.65 -0.48
N ALA A 248 -15.75 22.09 -1.05
CA ALA A 248 -14.65 21.49 -0.30
C ALA A 248 -13.36 22.28 -0.49
N VAL A 249 -12.63 22.47 0.61
CA VAL A 249 -11.25 22.95 0.57
C VAL A 249 -10.33 21.82 1.01
N VAL A 250 -9.41 21.43 0.13
CA VAL A 250 -8.35 20.48 0.42
C VAL A 250 -7.08 21.25 0.77
N VAL A 251 -6.60 21.10 1.98
CA VAL A 251 -5.34 21.70 2.43
C VAL A 251 -4.21 20.71 2.23
N GLY A 252 -3.33 20.98 1.28
CA GLY A 252 -2.22 20.13 0.86
C GLY A 252 -2.39 19.55 -0.55
N ALA A 253 -1.37 19.74 -1.41
CA ALA A 253 -1.33 19.28 -2.80
C ALA A 253 -0.42 18.05 -2.98
N SER A 254 -0.47 17.11 -2.03
CA SER A 254 0.22 15.83 -2.09
C SER A 254 -0.71 14.71 -2.57
N PHE A 255 -0.23 13.46 -2.60
CA PHE A 255 -0.96 12.31 -3.15
C PHE A 255 -2.39 12.18 -2.63
N ILE A 256 -2.58 11.99 -1.32
CA ILE A 256 -3.91 11.78 -0.73
C ILE A 256 -4.80 13.00 -0.92
N GLY A 257 -4.26 14.22 -0.74
CA GLY A 257 -5.03 15.45 -0.94
C GLY A 257 -5.60 15.56 -2.35
N LEU A 258 -4.79 15.24 -3.36
CA LEU A 258 -5.22 15.32 -4.77
C LEU A 258 -6.12 14.15 -5.17
N GLU A 259 -5.89 12.93 -4.66
CA GLU A 259 -6.81 11.81 -4.86
C GLU A 259 -8.21 12.13 -4.29
N VAL A 260 -8.25 12.71 -3.09
CA VAL A 260 -9.50 13.19 -2.48
C VAL A 260 -10.14 14.27 -3.33
N ALA A 261 -9.36 15.25 -3.84
CA ALA A 261 -9.87 16.29 -4.72
C ALA A 261 -10.50 15.70 -5.99
N ALA A 262 -9.85 14.71 -6.62
CA ALA A 262 -10.39 14.01 -7.78
C ALA A 262 -11.69 13.26 -7.46
N SER A 263 -11.73 12.52 -6.34
CA SER A 263 -12.90 11.76 -5.92
C SER A 263 -14.09 12.67 -5.57
N LEU A 264 -13.85 13.80 -4.92
CA LEU A 264 -14.90 14.79 -4.61
C LEU A 264 -15.42 15.46 -5.89
N ARG A 265 -14.54 15.78 -6.86
CA ARG A 265 -14.96 16.31 -8.17
C ARG A 265 -15.82 15.31 -8.96
N ALA A 266 -15.48 14.02 -8.91
CA ALA A 266 -16.30 12.96 -9.54
C ALA A 266 -17.74 12.92 -8.98
N ARG A 267 -17.95 13.39 -7.76
CA ARG A 267 -19.28 13.54 -7.10
C ARG A 267 -19.95 14.89 -7.37
N GLY A 268 -19.36 15.75 -8.20
CA GLY A 268 -19.93 17.08 -8.50
C GLY A 268 -19.73 18.12 -7.40
N ILE A 269 -18.79 17.92 -6.50
CA ILE A 269 -18.46 18.87 -5.42
C ILE A 269 -17.51 19.93 -5.98
N GLU A 270 -17.72 21.21 -5.60
CA GLU A 270 -16.76 22.27 -5.89
C GLU A 270 -15.53 22.09 -5.00
N VAL A 271 -14.32 22.06 -5.61
CA VAL A 271 -13.08 21.75 -4.89
C VAL A 271 -12.02 22.83 -5.12
N HIS A 272 -11.54 23.39 -4.02
CA HIS A 272 -10.37 24.25 -3.95
C HIS A 272 -9.23 23.50 -3.28
N VAL A 273 -8.01 23.58 -3.84
CA VAL A 273 -6.79 23.00 -3.27
C VAL A 273 -5.85 24.13 -2.85
N VAL A 274 -5.48 24.17 -1.58
CA VAL A 274 -4.57 25.19 -1.00
C VAL A 274 -3.26 24.52 -0.62
N ALA A 275 -2.13 25.05 -1.11
CA ALA A 275 -0.82 24.48 -0.79
C ALA A 275 0.29 25.53 -0.85
N PRO A 276 1.33 25.43 0.03
CA PRO A 276 2.48 26.32 0.01
C PRO A 276 3.42 26.09 -1.16
N GLU A 277 3.33 24.93 -1.80
CA GLU A 277 4.16 24.56 -2.94
C GLU A 277 3.69 25.30 -4.20
N ARG A 278 4.65 25.58 -5.09
CA ARG A 278 4.40 26.18 -6.41
C ARG A 278 3.72 25.19 -7.36
N ARG A 279 3.97 23.90 -7.17
CA ARG A 279 3.41 22.78 -7.98
C ARG A 279 3.01 21.63 -7.09
N PRO A 280 1.91 20.95 -7.42
CA PRO A 280 1.53 19.72 -6.75
C PRO A 280 2.62 18.65 -6.87
N MET A 281 2.85 17.84 -5.82
CA MET A 281 3.75 16.67 -5.81
C MET A 281 5.20 16.92 -6.25
N GLU A 282 5.64 18.18 -6.46
CA GLU A 282 6.94 18.52 -7.05
C GLU A 282 8.12 17.89 -6.30
N ARG A 283 8.03 17.79 -4.97
CA ARG A 283 9.07 17.21 -4.12
C ARG A 283 9.36 15.74 -4.38
N VAL A 284 8.40 14.99 -4.90
CA VAL A 284 8.53 13.53 -5.13
C VAL A 284 8.60 13.21 -6.62
N LEU A 285 7.80 13.89 -7.45
CA LEU A 285 7.64 13.55 -8.87
C LEU A 285 8.26 14.59 -9.82
N GLY A 286 8.81 15.69 -9.28
CA GLY A 286 9.43 16.74 -10.06
C GLY A 286 8.43 17.72 -10.71
N PRO A 287 8.95 18.78 -11.33
CA PRO A 287 8.12 19.87 -11.85
C PRO A 287 7.24 19.44 -13.05
N GLN A 288 7.71 18.52 -13.89
CA GLN A 288 6.99 18.12 -15.10
C GLN A 288 5.70 17.38 -14.78
N ILE A 289 5.76 16.39 -13.87
CA ILE A 289 4.54 15.70 -13.41
C ILE A 289 3.70 16.66 -12.56
N GLY A 290 4.30 17.54 -11.77
CA GLY A 290 3.58 18.54 -11.00
C GLY A 290 2.73 19.45 -11.88
N ASP A 291 3.30 19.99 -12.96
CA ASP A 291 2.57 20.82 -13.94
C ASP A 291 1.50 20.02 -14.71
N PHE A 292 1.77 18.74 -15.01
CA PHE A 292 0.79 17.84 -15.64
C PHE A 292 -0.41 17.57 -14.72
N VAL A 293 -0.18 17.18 -13.47
CA VAL A 293 -1.23 16.89 -12.48
C VAL A 293 -2.07 18.15 -12.20
N ARG A 294 -1.43 19.31 -12.08
CA ARG A 294 -2.14 20.57 -11.93
C ARG A 294 -3.13 20.78 -13.08
N ARG A 295 -2.68 20.70 -14.34
CA ARG A 295 -3.55 20.86 -15.52
C ARG A 295 -4.67 19.84 -15.54
N LEU A 296 -4.37 18.58 -15.28
CA LEU A 296 -5.37 17.50 -15.22
C LEU A 296 -6.50 17.83 -14.23
N HIS A 297 -6.18 18.33 -13.05
CA HIS A 297 -7.16 18.71 -12.04
C HIS A 297 -7.92 19.98 -12.42
N GLU A 298 -7.25 20.98 -13.00
CA GLU A 298 -7.89 22.21 -13.51
C GLU A 298 -8.90 21.91 -14.65
N GLU A 299 -8.56 20.97 -15.54
CA GLU A 299 -9.47 20.48 -16.61
C GLU A 299 -10.74 19.85 -16.02
N HIS A 300 -10.67 19.27 -14.82
CA HIS A 300 -11.82 18.73 -14.10
C HIS A 300 -12.46 19.73 -13.14
N GLY A 301 -12.06 21.01 -13.17
CA GLY A 301 -12.68 22.09 -12.44
C GLY A 301 -12.21 22.22 -10.99
N VAL A 302 -11.02 21.71 -10.63
CA VAL A 302 -10.36 22.03 -9.38
C VAL A 302 -9.72 23.40 -9.46
N VAL A 303 -9.90 24.23 -8.44
CA VAL A 303 -9.27 25.55 -8.33
C VAL A 303 -8.07 25.46 -7.38
N PHE A 304 -6.88 25.77 -7.88
CA PHE A 304 -5.67 25.78 -7.07
C PHE A 304 -5.34 27.16 -6.49
N HIS A 305 -4.96 27.18 -5.23
CA HIS A 305 -4.35 28.30 -4.51
C HIS A 305 -2.95 27.88 -4.07
N LEU A 306 -2.01 27.89 -5.01
CA LEU A 306 -0.60 27.52 -4.79
C LEU A 306 0.21 28.74 -4.33
N ASP A 307 1.40 28.51 -3.77
CA ASP A 307 2.20 29.54 -3.11
C ASP A 307 1.45 30.25 -1.95
N ASP A 308 0.38 29.62 -1.42
CA ASP A 308 -0.47 30.17 -0.37
C ASP A 308 -0.73 29.13 0.73
N ILE A 309 -1.17 29.58 1.88
CA ILE A 309 -1.51 28.71 3.03
C ILE A 309 -2.82 29.14 3.68
N ALA A 310 -3.56 28.15 4.17
CA ALA A 310 -4.67 28.38 5.08
C ALA A 310 -4.14 28.86 6.44
N ILE A 311 -4.71 29.92 6.99
CA ILE A 311 -4.29 30.52 8.26
C ILE A 311 -5.37 30.47 9.35
N ALA A 312 -6.62 30.35 8.97
CA ALA A 312 -7.76 30.18 9.88
C ALA A 312 -8.93 29.54 9.16
N ILE A 313 -9.75 28.82 9.91
CA ILE A 313 -10.99 28.20 9.45
C ILE A 313 -12.11 28.67 10.38
N ASP A 314 -13.22 29.13 9.85
CA ASP A 314 -14.46 29.35 10.58
C ASP A 314 -15.58 28.43 10.04
N GLU A 315 -16.80 28.60 10.51
CA GLU A 315 -17.93 27.74 10.13
C GLU A 315 -18.23 27.74 8.63
N PHE A 316 -17.88 28.82 7.93
CA PHE A 316 -18.27 29.05 6.53
C PHE A 316 -17.10 29.30 5.59
N HIS A 317 -15.89 29.57 6.12
CA HIS A 317 -14.77 30.01 5.31
C HIS A 317 -13.42 29.43 5.75
N VAL A 318 -12.55 29.26 4.77
CA VAL A 318 -11.11 29.12 4.97
C VAL A 318 -10.43 30.43 4.57
N SER A 319 -9.72 31.06 5.49
CA SER A 319 -8.95 32.28 5.26
C SER A 319 -7.52 31.93 4.84
N LEU A 320 -7.06 32.54 3.75
CA LEU A 320 -5.71 32.34 3.21
C LEU A 320 -4.78 33.50 3.60
N ARG A 321 -3.48 33.23 3.61
CA ARG A 321 -2.44 34.25 3.90
C ARG A 321 -2.46 35.40 2.89
N SER A 322 -2.83 35.15 1.65
CA SER A 322 -3.01 36.19 0.61
C SER A 322 -4.13 37.20 0.93
N GLY A 323 -4.99 36.92 1.92
CA GLY A 323 -6.18 37.67 2.23
C GLY A 323 -7.46 37.14 1.57
N SER A 324 -7.36 36.14 0.71
CA SER A 324 -8.52 35.47 0.11
C SER A 324 -9.31 34.69 1.17
N ARG A 325 -10.63 34.62 0.99
CA ARG A 325 -11.53 33.78 1.79
C ARG A 325 -12.28 32.83 0.86
N LEU A 326 -12.23 31.55 1.17
CA LEU A 326 -12.90 30.50 0.41
C LEU A 326 -14.10 30.02 1.19
N ASP A 327 -15.26 30.03 0.57
CA ASP A 327 -16.48 29.44 1.15
C ASP A 327 -16.30 27.93 1.28
N VAL A 328 -16.78 27.33 2.38
CA VAL A 328 -16.53 25.93 2.67
C VAL A 328 -17.66 25.26 3.44
N ASP A 329 -17.99 24.04 3.06
CA ASP A 329 -18.87 23.11 3.78
C ASP A 329 -18.06 21.92 4.34
N LEU A 330 -16.86 21.65 3.78
CA LEU A 330 -15.97 20.56 4.17
C LEU A 330 -14.50 20.95 3.94
N VAL A 331 -13.65 20.78 4.95
CA VAL A 331 -12.20 20.92 4.84
C VAL A 331 -11.54 19.58 5.00
N ILE A 332 -10.64 19.20 4.05
CA ILE A 332 -9.83 17.98 4.14
C ILE A 332 -8.37 18.35 4.31
N CYS A 333 -7.75 17.85 5.39
CA CYS A 333 -6.35 18.06 5.69
C CYS A 333 -5.49 16.92 5.10
N GLY A 334 -4.81 17.20 3.99
CA GLY A 334 -3.92 16.29 3.29
C GLY A 334 -2.44 16.73 3.34
N VAL A 335 -1.97 17.19 4.52
CA VAL A 335 -0.62 17.80 4.69
C VAL A 335 0.46 16.78 5.06
N GLY A 336 0.20 15.51 4.89
CA GLY A 336 1.12 14.42 5.19
C GLY A 336 0.76 13.63 6.45
N VAL A 337 1.61 12.66 6.77
CA VAL A 337 1.47 11.77 7.92
C VAL A 337 2.76 11.76 8.73
N ARG A 338 2.67 11.32 9.98
CA ARG A 338 3.83 11.01 10.83
C ARG A 338 3.75 9.57 11.31
N PRO A 339 4.87 8.84 11.39
CA PRO A 339 4.87 7.48 11.91
C PRO A 339 4.51 7.47 13.41
N ARG A 340 3.73 6.46 13.84
CA ARG A 340 3.38 6.24 15.25
C ARG A 340 4.52 5.54 15.97
N LEU A 341 5.44 6.29 16.55
CA LEU A 341 6.69 5.78 17.15
C LEU A 341 6.66 5.72 18.66
N GLU A 342 5.65 6.27 19.32
CA GLU A 342 5.59 6.48 20.77
C GLU A 342 5.77 5.17 21.53
N LEU A 343 5.09 4.09 21.11
CA LEU A 343 5.20 2.77 21.72
C LEU A 343 6.63 2.20 21.60
N ALA A 344 7.20 2.28 20.40
CA ALA A 344 8.55 1.79 20.13
C ALA A 344 9.63 2.59 20.88
N GLN A 345 9.45 3.91 20.94
CA GLN A 345 10.35 4.82 21.65
C GLN A 345 10.29 4.59 23.16
N ALA A 346 9.10 4.44 23.74
CA ALA A 346 8.92 4.13 25.16
C ALA A 346 9.50 2.76 25.54
N ALA A 347 9.48 1.80 24.61
CA ALA A 347 10.10 0.47 24.75
C ALA A 347 11.64 0.49 24.64
N GLY A 348 12.25 1.64 24.35
CA GLY A 348 13.70 1.79 24.20
C GLY A 348 14.28 1.23 22.90
N LEU A 349 13.46 1.06 21.86
CA LEU A 349 13.93 0.65 20.55
C LEU A 349 14.70 1.78 19.86
N THR A 350 15.60 1.43 18.95
CA THR A 350 16.37 2.42 18.17
C THR A 350 15.46 3.12 17.17
N ILE A 351 15.40 4.45 17.25
CA ILE A 351 14.54 5.32 16.42
C ILE A 351 15.40 6.32 15.64
N GLU A 352 15.22 6.35 14.33
CA GLU A 352 15.75 7.36 13.43
C GLU A 352 14.71 7.73 12.36
N ARG A 353 13.83 8.69 12.60
CA ARG A 353 12.69 9.04 11.73
C ARG A 353 11.76 7.83 11.41
N GLY A 354 11.95 6.72 12.12
CA GLY A 354 11.26 5.44 12.03
C GLY A 354 11.90 4.46 12.99
N VAL A 355 11.29 3.30 13.20
CA VAL A 355 11.90 2.19 13.95
C VAL A 355 13.00 1.59 13.10
N VAL A 356 14.25 1.67 13.55
CA VAL A 356 15.39 1.08 12.84
C VAL A 356 15.31 -0.44 12.90
N VAL A 357 15.32 -1.07 11.74
CA VAL A 357 15.35 -2.53 11.61
C VAL A 357 16.56 -2.97 10.78
N ASP A 358 16.95 -4.21 10.98
CA ASP A 358 17.96 -4.85 10.14
C ASP A 358 17.37 -5.32 8.78
N ALA A 359 18.19 -6.01 7.98
CA ALA A 359 17.75 -6.54 6.69
C ALA A 359 16.63 -7.59 6.80
N PHE A 360 16.40 -8.14 7.98
CA PHE A 360 15.37 -9.14 8.27
C PHE A 360 14.13 -8.53 8.93
N LEU A 361 14.05 -7.20 9.03
CA LEU A 361 13.00 -6.43 9.66
C LEU A 361 12.92 -6.62 11.20
N GLU A 362 13.98 -7.14 11.82
CA GLU A 362 14.11 -7.25 13.27
C GLU A 362 14.63 -5.92 13.84
N THR A 363 14.06 -5.47 14.95
CA THR A 363 14.43 -4.23 15.63
C THR A 363 15.69 -4.43 16.49
N SER A 364 16.11 -3.39 17.24
CA SER A 364 17.18 -3.50 18.23
C SER A 364 16.87 -4.45 19.40
N ALA A 365 15.62 -4.90 19.55
CA ALA A 365 15.20 -5.88 20.54
C ALA A 365 14.90 -7.22 19.88
N SER A 366 15.60 -8.28 20.32
CA SER A 366 15.44 -9.62 19.74
C SER A 366 14.02 -10.15 19.87
N GLY A 367 13.49 -10.69 18.76
CA GLY A 367 12.12 -11.21 18.66
C GLY A 367 11.06 -10.13 18.44
N VAL A 368 11.45 -8.85 18.35
CA VAL A 368 10.57 -7.73 18.01
C VAL A 368 10.88 -7.24 16.61
N PHE A 369 9.89 -7.30 15.72
CA PHE A 369 9.98 -6.89 14.32
C PHE A 369 9.19 -5.61 14.09
N ALA A 370 9.50 -4.86 13.02
CA ALA A 370 8.69 -3.73 12.60
C ALA A 370 8.50 -3.73 11.08
N ALA A 371 7.28 -3.37 10.62
CA ALA A 371 6.91 -3.34 9.21
C ALA A 371 5.94 -2.20 8.91
N GLY A 372 5.91 -1.80 7.64
CA GLY A 372 5.07 -0.71 7.13
C GLY A 372 5.63 0.67 7.40
N ASP A 373 4.74 1.67 7.51
CA ASP A 373 5.10 3.10 7.56
C ASP A 373 6.07 3.48 8.68
N ILE A 374 6.17 2.64 9.73
CA ILE A 374 7.09 2.87 10.85
C ILE A 374 8.49 2.33 10.63
N ALA A 375 8.67 1.33 9.75
CA ALA A 375 9.94 0.64 9.59
C ALA A 375 10.94 1.46 8.78
N ARG A 376 12.18 1.57 9.29
CA ARG A 376 13.31 2.16 8.59
C ARG A 376 14.37 1.09 8.36
N TRP A 377 14.49 0.61 7.12
CA TRP A 377 15.29 -0.54 6.74
C TRP A 377 16.46 -0.20 5.82
N PRO A 378 17.52 -1.04 5.75
CA PRO A 378 18.61 -0.89 4.81
C PRO A 378 18.13 -1.30 3.40
N ASP A 379 17.89 -0.33 2.53
CA ASP A 379 17.50 -0.56 1.14
C ASP A 379 18.73 -0.88 0.28
N ARG A 380 18.77 -2.06 -0.31
CA ARG A 380 19.89 -2.50 -1.13
C ARG A 380 19.98 -1.74 -2.44
N HIS A 381 18.87 -1.27 -2.98
CA HIS A 381 18.87 -0.55 -4.26
C HIS A 381 19.48 0.83 -4.11
N SER A 382 19.07 1.64 -3.15
CA SER A 382 19.65 2.96 -2.92
C SER A 382 20.97 2.92 -2.12
N GLY A 383 21.22 1.84 -1.37
CA GLY A 383 22.34 1.73 -0.43
C GLY A 383 22.16 2.56 0.85
N LYS A 384 20.96 3.09 1.09
CA LYS A 384 20.62 3.96 2.22
C LYS A 384 19.62 3.26 3.14
N HIS A 385 19.50 3.75 4.39
CA HIS A 385 18.36 3.38 5.22
C HIS A 385 17.19 4.29 4.85
N ILE A 386 16.10 3.70 4.35
CA ILE A 386 14.90 4.42 3.92
C ILE A 386 13.69 4.04 4.76
N ARG A 387 12.69 4.90 4.78
CA ARG A 387 11.35 4.70 5.30
C ARG A 387 10.35 5.30 4.31
N VAL A 388 9.36 4.56 3.92
CA VAL A 388 8.31 5.00 2.99
C VAL A 388 6.93 4.65 3.54
N GLU A 389 5.92 5.38 3.11
CA GLU A 389 4.51 5.17 3.48
C GLU A 389 3.77 4.62 2.25
N HIS A 390 4.22 3.44 1.77
CA HIS A 390 3.68 2.79 0.58
C HIS A 390 2.91 1.53 0.95
N TRP A 391 1.70 1.38 0.41
CA TRP A 391 0.82 0.25 0.69
C TRP A 391 1.48 -1.10 0.37
N ASN A 392 1.99 -1.27 -0.86
CA ASN A 392 2.66 -2.51 -1.29
C ASN A 392 3.90 -2.83 -0.47
N VAL A 393 4.67 -1.80 -0.09
CA VAL A 393 5.86 -2.01 0.76
C VAL A 393 5.44 -2.52 2.13
N ALA A 394 4.40 -1.95 2.71
CA ALA A 394 3.90 -2.37 4.02
C ALA A 394 3.45 -3.85 4.00
N GLU A 395 2.71 -4.27 2.98
CA GLU A 395 2.27 -5.66 2.82
C GLU A 395 3.46 -6.61 2.61
N ARG A 396 4.39 -6.27 1.70
CA ARG A 396 5.59 -7.08 1.43
C ARG A 396 6.51 -7.18 2.64
N GLN A 397 6.62 -6.12 3.43
CA GLN A 397 7.34 -6.16 4.72
C GLN A 397 6.62 -7.05 5.73
N GLY A 398 5.29 -6.98 5.82
CA GLY A 398 4.49 -7.87 6.65
C GLY A 398 4.73 -9.35 6.31
N GLN A 399 4.70 -9.69 5.01
CA GLN A 399 5.01 -11.05 4.53
C GLN A 399 6.43 -11.49 4.90
N THR A 400 7.43 -10.62 4.73
CA THR A 400 8.83 -10.94 5.08
C THR A 400 9.04 -11.06 6.58
N ALA A 401 8.44 -10.16 7.37
CA ALA A 401 8.49 -10.22 8.83
C ALA A 401 7.87 -11.53 9.36
N ALA A 402 6.75 -11.97 8.79
CA ALA A 402 6.13 -13.26 9.12
C ALA A 402 7.09 -14.43 8.96
N LEU A 403 7.76 -14.52 7.80
CA LEU A 403 8.77 -15.56 7.56
C LEU A 403 9.92 -15.49 8.56
N ASN A 404 10.38 -14.28 8.88
CA ASN A 404 11.50 -14.09 9.81
C ASN A 404 11.13 -14.34 11.27
N MET A 405 9.89 -14.08 11.67
CA MET A 405 9.34 -14.50 12.96
C MET A 405 9.35 -16.03 13.10
N LEU A 406 9.19 -16.77 12.01
CA LEU A 406 9.29 -18.23 11.97
C LEU A 406 10.75 -18.73 11.82
N GLY A 407 11.73 -17.83 11.67
CA GLY A 407 13.16 -18.18 11.62
C GLY A 407 13.76 -18.33 10.23
N ALA A 408 13.07 -17.92 9.16
CA ALA A 408 13.56 -18.06 7.78
C ALA A 408 14.83 -17.25 7.47
N ARG A 409 15.10 -16.15 8.19
CA ARG A 409 16.19 -15.21 7.96
C ARG A 409 16.28 -14.75 6.50
N GLN A 410 15.13 -14.43 5.94
CA GLN A 410 15.01 -13.91 4.58
C GLN A 410 15.16 -12.39 4.59
N PRO A 411 16.15 -11.81 3.88
CA PRO A 411 16.28 -10.36 3.83
C PRO A 411 15.15 -9.73 3.04
N PHE A 412 14.70 -8.54 3.48
CA PHE A 412 13.76 -7.72 2.72
C PHE A 412 14.50 -7.03 1.57
N THR A 413 14.20 -7.41 0.34
CA THR A 413 14.86 -6.92 -0.88
C THR A 413 13.90 -6.34 -1.90
N ALA A 414 12.61 -6.21 -1.56
CA ALA A 414 11.63 -5.69 -2.49
C ALA A 414 11.91 -4.23 -2.83
N ILE A 415 11.87 -3.91 -4.11
CA ILE A 415 11.94 -2.54 -4.59
C ILE A 415 10.66 -1.81 -4.17
N PRO A 416 10.74 -0.60 -3.60
CA PRO A 416 9.56 0.19 -3.28
C PRO A 416 8.70 0.44 -4.52
N PHE A 417 7.40 0.32 -4.35
CA PHE A 417 6.41 0.64 -5.37
C PHE A 417 5.19 1.30 -4.74
N PHE A 418 4.64 2.31 -5.41
CA PHE A 418 3.32 2.85 -5.13
C PHE A 418 2.66 3.33 -6.42
N TRP A 419 1.35 3.56 -6.34
CA TRP A 419 0.59 4.22 -7.39
C TRP A 419 -0.26 5.35 -6.80
N SER A 420 -0.60 6.33 -7.63
CA SER A 420 -1.58 7.35 -7.31
C SER A 420 -2.53 7.52 -8.49
N GLN A 421 -3.82 7.63 -8.22
CA GLN A 421 -4.86 7.70 -9.25
C GLN A 421 -5.57 9.05 -9.18
N HIS A 422 -5.64 9.71 -10.33
CA HIS A 422 -6.31 10.99 -10.53
C HIS A 422 -7.25 10.86 -11.72
N TYR A 423 -8.56 10.72 -11.46
CA TYR A 423 -9.59 10.43 -12.48
C TYR A 423 -9.27 9.12 -13.23
N ASP A 424 -9.05 9.18 -14.54
CA ASP A 424 -8.66 8.06 -15.40
C ASP A 424 -7.14 7.86 -15.52
N VAL A 425 -6.33 8.71 -14.88
CA VAL A 425 -4.87 8.66 -14.94
C VAL A 425 -4.30 8.02 -13.70
N VAL A 426 -3.52 6.96 -13.89
CA VAL A 426 -2.72 6.32 -12.85
C VAL A 426 -1.26 6.68 -13.06
N ILE A 427 -0.61 7.16 -12.00
CA ILE A 427 0.83 7.39 -11.93
C ILE A 427 1.43 6.24 -11.12
N ASN A 428 2.19 5.38 -11.77
CA ASN A 428 2.97 4.34 -11.11
C ASN A 428 4.38 4.85 -10.81
N TYR A 429 4.93 4.47 -9.66
CA TYR A 429 6.27 4.85 -9.24
C TYR A 429 6.98 3.66 -8.60
N VAL A 430 8.12 3.28 -9.15
CA VAL A 430 8.97 2.19 -8.67
C VAL A 430 10.37 2.69 -8.32
N GLY A 431 10.97 2.13 -7.27
CA GLY A 431 12.22 2.62 -6.69
C GLY A 431 11.98 3.67 -5.60
N HIS A 432 13.05 4.36 -5.20
CA HIS A 432 12.98 5.45 -4.24
C HIS A 432 14.11 6.46 -4.48
N ALA A 433 13.74 7.69 -4.77
CA ALA A 433 14.67 8.81 -4.96
C ALA A 433 14.32 9.94 -4.00
N GLU A 434 15.10 10.14 -2.93
CA GLU A 434 14.96 11.29 -2.03
C GLU A 434 15.47 12.59 -2.69
N ALA A 435 16.43 12.45 -3.63
CA ALA A 435 16.98 13.52 -4.43
C ALA A 435 17.44 12.97 -5.78
N TRP A 436 17.46 13.82 -6.78
CA TRP A 436 17.95 13.52 -8.13
C TRP A 436 18.64 14.76 -8.72
N ASP A 437 19.57 14.55 -9.64
CA ASP A 437 20.23 15.60 -10.41
C ASP A 437 19.70 15.67 -11.85
N GLU A 438 19.01 14.61 -12.31
CA GLU A 438 18.44 14.51 -13.65
C GLU A 438 17.09 13.79 -13.63
N ILE A 439 16.13 14.28 -14.44
CA ILE A 439 14.91 13.56 -14.82
C ILE A 439 14.93 13.35 -16.32
N GLU A 440 15.15 12.09 -16.75
CA GLU A 440 15.04 11.71 -18.15
C GLU A 440 13.61 11.33 -18.48
N ILE A 441 13.04 11.93 -19.52
CA ILE A 441 11.66 11.72 -19.95
C ILE A 441 11.67 10.99 -21.29
N GLU A 442 10.92 9.89 -21.38
CA GLU A 442 10.65 9.13 -22.58
C GLU A 442 9.14 9.18 -22.87
N GLY A 443 8.75 9.53 -24.07
CA GLY A 443 7.35 9.70 -24.45
C GLY A 443 6.83 11.12 -24.28
N ASP A 444 5.51 11.28 -24.11
CA ASP A 444 4.85 12.57 -24.05
C ASP A 444 3.84 12.63 -22.88
N LEU A 445 4.10 13.54 -21.94
CA LEU A 445 3.20 13.82 -20.81
C LEU A 445 1.82 14.34 -21.27
N ALA A 446 1.78 15.16 -22.32
CA ALA A 446 0.53 15.71 -22.82
C ALA A 446 -0.33 14.61 -23.48
N ALA A 447 0.29 13.63 -24.11
CA ALA A 447 -0.37 12.45 -24.66
C ALA A 447 -0.71 11.41 -23.57
N ARG A 448 -0.32 11.65 -22.31
CA ARG A 448 -0.47 10.69 -21.18
C ARG A 448 0.24 9.36 -21.42
N ASP A 449 1.33 9.37 -22.17
CA ASP A 449 2.12 8.17 -22.51
C ASP A 449 3.60 8.45 -22.29
N CYS A 450 4.09 8.22 -21.06
CA CYS A 450 5.45 8.58 -20.71
C CYS A 450 6.05 7.72 -19.58
N LEU A 451 7.39 7.73 -19.56
CA LEU A 451 8.23 7.17 -18.51
C LEU A 451 9.21 8.25 -18.07
N LEU A 452 9.37 8.44 -16.76
CA LEU A 452 10.33 9.37 -16.17
C LEU A 452 11.34 8.60 -15.33
N ARG A 453 12.63 8.75 -15.61
CA ARG A 453 13.70 8.13 -14.81
C ARG A 453 14.37 9.20 -13.95
N TYR A 454 14.32 9.01 -12.65
CA TYR A 454 14.96 9.87 -11.66
C TYR A 454 16.37 9.35 -11.41
N LYS A 455 17.37 10.14 -11.77
CA LYS A 455 18.78 9.73 -11.71
C LYS A 455 19.56 10.58 -10.71
N GLU A 456 20.51 9.94 -10.04
CA GLU A 456 21.55 10.59 -9.24
C GLU A 456 22.90 10.09 -9.77
N LYS A 457 23.75 10.99 -10.27
CA LYS A 457 25.07 10.67 -10.84
C LYS A 457 25.01 9.60 -11.94
N GLY A 458 24.01 9.71 -12.81
CA GLY A 458 23.78 8.77 -13.92
C GLY A 458 23.14 7.43 -13.55
N ARG A 459 22.91 7.15 -12.25
CA ARG A 459 22.23 5.96 -11.78
C ARG A 459 20.72 6.21 -11.63
N THR A 460 19.89 5.38 -12.22
CA THR A 460 18.44 5.41 -12.03
C THR A 460 18.09 4.90 -10.63
N LEU A 461 17.48 5.77 -9.80
CA LEU A 461 17.01 5.43 -8.46
C LEU A 461 15.51 5.10 -8.43
N ALA A 462 14.73 5.75 -9.31
CA ALA A 462 13.30 5.52 -9.41
C ALA A 462 12.80 5.75 -10.83
N VAL A 463 11.63 5.22 -11.13
CA VAL A 463 10.93 5.38 -12.41
C VAL A 463 9.47 5.64 -12.15
N ALA A 464 8.95 6.77 -12.68
CA ALA A 464 7.51 7.01 -12.76
C ALA A 464 6.99 6.70 -14.15
N SER A 465 5.72 6.30 -14.26
CA SER A 465 5.06 6.09 -15.55
C SER A 465 3.60 6.50 -15.54
N ILE A 466 3.11 6.88 -16.72
CA ILE A 466 1.69 7.10 -17.03
C ILE A 466 1.37 6.25 -18.26
N PHE A 467 0.39 5.35 -18.16
CA PHE A 467 -0.03 4.38 -19.19
C PHE A 467 1.10 3.53 -19.81
N ARG A 468 2.20 3.32 -19.03
CA ARG A 468 3.32 2.43 -19.38
C ARG A 468 3.58 1.43 -18.24
N ASP A 469 2.55 0.68 -17.88
CA ASP A 469 2.58 -0.21 -16.70
C ASP A 469 3.60 -1.34 -16.86
N ILE A 470 3.71 -1.93 -18.06
CA ILE A 470 4.65 -3.02 -18.32
C ILE A 470 6.12 -2.53 -18.27
N GLU A 471 6.39 -1.31 -18.74
CA GLU A 471 7.72 -0.71 -18.66
C GLU A 471 8.09 -0.38 -17.21
N ASN A 472 7.12 0.06 -16.39
CA ASN A 472 7.32 0.28 -14.96
C ASN A 472 7.62 -1.04 -14.23
N LEU A 473 6.87 -2.11 -14.53
CA LEU A 473 7.12 -3.45 -13.99
C LEU A 473 8.49 -3.99 -14.42
N ARG A 474 8.90 -3.77 -15.67
CA ARG A 474 10.23 -4.15 -16.15
C ARG A 474 11.33 -3.38 -15.43
N ALA A 475 11.10 -2.11 -15.09
CA ALA A 475 12.04 -1.33 -14.28
C ALA A 475 12.20 -1.93 -12.88
N GLU A 476 11.11 -2.35 -12.20
CA GLU A 476 11.19 -3.08 -10.92
C GLU A 476 12.08 -4.33 -11.05
N ILE A 477 11.79 -5.18 -12.06
CA ILE A 477 12.56 -6.42 -12.30
C ILE A 477 14.04 -6.13 -12.56
N ALA A 478 14.35 -5.08 -13.32
CA ALA A 478 15.72 -4.69 -13.58
C ALA A 478 16.44 -4.23 -12.30
N MET A 479 15.77 -3.45 -11.45
CA MET A 479 16.31 -3.03 -10.16
C MET A 479 16.51 -4.22 -9.21
N GLU A 480 15.57 -5.17 -9.17
CA GLU A 480 15.69 -6.40 -8.37
C GLU A 480 16.90 -7.23 -8.81
N ARG A 481 17.10 -7.43 -10.11
CA ARG A 481 18.25 -8.18 -10.66
C ARG A 481 19.59 -7.50 -10.41
N ALA A 482 19.61 -6.19 -10.28
CA ALA A 482 20.84 -5.44 -10.00
C ALA A 482 21.31 -5.56 -8.54
N ILE A 483 20.46 -6.03 -7.62
CA ILE A 483 20.75 -6.18 -6.19
C ILE A 483 20.78 -7.65 -5.72
N ALA A 484 20.41 -8.59 -6.59
CA ALA A 484 20.48 -10.03 -6.35
C ALA A 484 21.93 -10.52 -6.42
#